data_a9769d75920d3e647da208b47cdf994c
#
_entry.id   a9769d75920d3e647da208b47cdf994c
#
_cell.length_a   1.000
_cell.length_b   1.000
_cell.length_c   1.000
_cell.angle_alpha   90.00
_cell.angle_beta   90.00
_cell.angle_gamma   90.00
#
_symmetry.space_group_name_H-M   'P 1'
#
loop_
_entity.id
_entity.type
_entity.pdbx_description
1 polymer ?
#
loop_
_entity_poly.entity_id
_entity_poly.type
_entity_poly.pdbx_seq_one_letter_code
_entity_poly.pdbx_strand_id
1 'polypeptide(L)'
;MIYDNCEKYIKEVAMEEIATCDLHNKRIIVYGFDVLSKTFIYFFLREGIQNIEIFDERRIGEIWCGLKIRSEKEIGAYIADAGEHYILITPLRDYQQRVDSLLNIDAGLKNDIHVFNNITMNTMPNNLVLPEGAREISLREAQLLQLKILKWFHEFCEEHNLRYYLHFGTLIGAVRHKGFIPWDEDIDITMPAPDYIKFGKLFPKECEFFWNSVFNEQLEDLPISTLSKIENEDIFTEYRFFPMRAWTGMGIDIFPLCGYPKETKEQVTFRQEFMYWENVWSEQVVLPYGTDRYSLKTHKKLFEKMNEMLMRYDYDTSENIGIGYFGRFYPQPRDGSVVMPKKWYEQSILMEFEGEKYRIPIGYDEVLKKWYGDYMQLPPVEDRVSKGHSPIYSHH
;
A
#
# COMPACT_ATOMS: atom_id res chain seq x y z
N MET A 1 -17.76 -2.28 -2.18
CA MET A 1 -17.68 -2.59 -3.63
C MET A 1 -16.30 -3.12 -4.05
N ILE A 2 -15.20 -2.44 -3.77
CA ILE A 2 -13.84 -2.90 -4.16
C ILE A 2 -13.52 -4.25 -3.50
N TYR A 3 -13.82 -4.40 -2.21
CA TYR A 3 -13.53 -5.59 -1.41
C TYR A 3 -14.37 -6.80 -1.77
N ASP A 4 -15.64 -6.62 -2.08
CA ASP A 4 -16.54 -7.73 -2.44
C ASP A 4 -16.08 -8.43 -3.72
N ASN A 5 -15.52 -7.65 -4.67
CA ASN A 5 -14.97 -8.21 -5.91
C ASN A 5 -13.70 -9.03 -5.67
N CYS A 6 -12.88 -8.62 -4.69
CA CYS A 6 -11.65 -9.33 -4.36
C CYS A 6 -11.91 -10.67 -3.69
N GLU A 7 -12.75 -10.68 -2.68
CA GLU A 7 -13.15 -11.92 -2.01
C GLU A 7 -13.79 -12.88 -3.00
N LYS A 8 -14.68 -12.36 -3.83
CA LYS A 8 -15.32 -13.14 -4.87
C LYS A 8 -14.30 -13.75 -5.83
N TYR A 9 -13.34 -12.94 -6.30
CA TYR A 9 -12.32 -13.39 -7.24
C TYR A 9 -11.40 -14.45 -6.64
N ILE A 10 -10.86 -14.23 -5.42
CA ILE A 10 -10.00 -15.22 -4.76
C ILE A 10 -10.81 -16.49 -4.44
N LYS A 11 -12.06 -16.33 -4.05
CA LYS A 11 -12.96 -17.47 -3.84
C LYS A 11 -13.14 -18.28 -5.13
N GLU A 12 -13.40 -17.63 -6.27
CA GLU A 12 -13.52 -18.29 -7.57
C GLU A 12 -12.25 -19.07 -7.91
N VAL A 13 -11.07 -18.46 -7.75
CA VAL A 13 -9.78 -19.14 -7.96
C VAL A 13 -9.61 -20.32 -7.00
N ALA A 14 -9.86 -20.13 -5.70
CA ALA A 14 -9.76 -21.21 -4.72
C ALA A 14 -10.71 -22.38 -5.03
N MET A 15 -11.94 -22.08 -5.45
CA MET A 15 -12.94 -23.09 -5.82
C MET A 15 -12.54 -23.83 -7.09
N GLU A 16 -11.94 -23.14 -8.07
CA GLU A 16 -11.39 -23.77 -9.27
C GLU A 16 -10.25 -24.72 -8.94
N GLU A 17 -9.31 -24.33 -8.07
CA GLU A 17 -8.23 -25.19 -7.60
C GLU A 17 -8.75 -26.42 -6.86
N ILE A 18 -9.75 -26.25 -5.99
CA ILE A 18 -10.39 -27.38 -5.28
C ILE A 18 -10.99 -28.37 -6.26
N ALA A 19 -11.68 -27.87 -7.28
CA ALA A 19 -12.38 -28.72 -8.26
C ALA A 19 -11.42 -29.39 -9.25
N THR A 20 -10.37 -28.69 -9.69
CA THR A 20 -9.47 -29.19 -10.74
C THR A 20 -8.30 -30.00 -10.22
N CYS A 21 -7.83 -29.69 -9.00
CA CYS A 21 -6.63 -30.31 -8.41
C CYS A 21 -6.94 -31.42 -7.40
N ASP A 22 -8.21 -31.76 -7.18
CA ASP A 22 -8.63 -32.81 -6.23
C ASP A 22 -8.06 -32.64 -4.81
N LEU A 23 -8.16 -31.41 -4.27
CA LEU A 23 -7.51 -31.05 -3.02
C LEU A 23 -7.98 -31.84 -1.80
N HIS A 24 -9.16 -32.46 -1.84
CA HIS A 24 -9.66 -33.33 -0.76
C HIS A 24 -8.80 -34.57 -0.53
N ASN A 25 -8.13 -35.03 -1.57
CA ASN A 25 -7.30 -36.25 -1.53
C ASN A 25 -5.79 -35.95 -1.46
N LYS A 26 -5.41 -34.68 -1.47
CA LYS A 26 -4.01 -34.27 -1.46
C LYS A 26 -3.54 -33.73 -0.10
N ARG A 27 -2.25 -33.75 0.12
CA ARG A 27 -1.58 -33.03 1.20
C ARG A 27 -1.29 -31.62 0.72
N ILE A 28 -1.81 -30.63 1.42
CA ILE A 28 -1.64 -29.24 1.05
C ILE A 28 -0.49 -28.64 1.82
N ILE A 29 0.52 -28.19 1.10
CA ILE A 29 1.71 -27.54 1.64
C ILE A 29 1.61 -26.05 1.26
N VAL A 30 1.52 -25.18 2.25
CA VAL A 30 1.57 -23.74 2.07
C VAL A 30 2.99 -23.27 2.38
N TYR A 31 3.70 -22.84 1.36
CA TYR A 31 5.09 -22.41 1.48
C TYR A 31 5.20 -20.87 1.41
N GLY A 32 5.26 -20.26 2.58
CA GLY A 32 5.16 -18.84 2.82
C GLY A 32 3.77 -18.46 3.32
N PHE A 33 3.73 -17.69 4.40
CA PHE A 33 2.49 -17.32 5.07
C PHE A 33 2.27 -15.82 5.02
N ASP A 34 1.50 -15.41 4.04
CA ASP A 34 1.08 -14.03 3.84
C ASP A 34 -0.44 -13.91 3.80
N VAL A 35 -0.89 -12.75 3.43
CA VAL A 35 -2.31 -12.41 3.34
C VAL A 35 -3.06 -13.29 2.34
N LEU A 36 -2.44 -13.61 1.20
CA LEU A 36 -3.12 -14.42 0.18
C LEU A 36 -3.19 -15.89 0.57
N SER A 37 -2.12 -16.44 1.13
CA SER A 37 -2.15 -17.82 1.63
C SER A 37 -3.21 -18.00 2.71
N LYS A 38 -3.38 -17.01 3.61
CA LYS A 38 -4.47 -17.01 4.60
C LYS A 38 -5.84 -17.12 3.94
N THR A 39 -6.03 -16.41 2.82
CA THR A 39 -7.27 -16.41 2.05
C THR A 39 -7.57 -17.78 1.46
N PHE A 40 -6.59 -18.36 0.77
CA PHE A 40 -6.74 -19.71 0.21
C PHE A 40 -7.03 -20.73 1.30
N ILE A 41 -6.25 -20.74 2.39
CA ILE A 41 -6.45 -21.65 3.52
C ILE A 41 -7.86 -21.49 4.10
N TYR A 42 -8.35 -20.26 4.26
CA TYR A 42 -9.70 -20.01 4.76
C TYR A 42 -10.77 -20.69 3.87
N PHE A 43 -10.70 -20.52 2.55
CA PHE A 43 -11.64 -21.17 1.65
C PHE A 43 -11.46 -22.69 1.65
N PHE A 44 -10.25 -23.20 1.67
CA PHE A 44 -9.98 -24.63 1.76
C PHE A 44 -10.60 -25.25 3.01
N LEU A 45 -10.42 -24.61 4.17
CA LEU A 45 -11.02 -25.08 5.43
C LEU A 45 -12.55 -25.04 5.40
N ARG A 46 -13.15 -24.02 4.76
CA ARG A 46 -14.60 -23.92 4.62
C ARG A 46 -15.19 -25.04 3.75
N GLU A 47 -14.45 -25.47 2.76
CA GLU A 47 -14.83 -26.59 1.89
C GLU A 47 -14.43 -27.96 2.46
N GLY A 48 -13.99 -28.00 3.72
CA GLY A 48 -13.72 -29.25 4.44
C GLY A 48 -12.33 -29.83 4.21
N ILE A 49 -11.43 -29.11 3.57
CA ILE A 49 -10.05 -29.54 3.38
C ILE A 49 -9.28 -29.29 4.67
N GLN A 50 -8.74 -30.35 5.28
CA GLN A 50 -8.10 -30.26 6.61
C GLN A 50 -6.62 -30.64 6.60
N ASN A 51 -6.14 -31.28 5.54
CA ASN A 51 -4.75 -31.75 5.46
C ASN A 51 -3.81 -30.65 4.97
N ILE A 52 -3.70 -29.56 5.74
CA ILE A 52 -2.96 -28.35 5.40
C ILE A 52 -1.81 -28.18 6.39
N GLU A 53 -0.60 -28.00 5.87
CA GLU A 53 0.60 -27.67 6.63
C GLU A 53 1.20 -26.36 6.12
N ILE A 54 1.64 -25.50 7.05
CA ILE A 54 2.12 -24.16 6.73
C ILE A 54 3.60 -24.04 7.13
N PHE A 55 4.42 -23.55 6.20
CA PHE A 55 5.87 -23.36 6.38
C PHE A 55 6.24 -21.91 6.10
N ASP A 56 6.75 -21.21 7.11
CA ASP A 56 7.33 -19.85 6.97
C ASP A 56 8.34 -19.63 8.12
N GLU A 57 9.61 -19.41 7.75
CA GLU A 57 10.70 -19.24 8.73
C GLU A 57 10.52 -17.98 9.61
N ARG A 58 9.79 -16.97 9.13
CA ARG A 58 9.57 -15.71 9.85
C ARG A 58 8.49 -15.81 10.92
N ARG A 59 7.66 -16.88 10.89
CA ARG A 59 6.47 -17.02 11.74
C ARG A 59 6.39 -18.37 12.47
N ILE A 60 7.53 -19.03 12.65
CA ILE A 60 7.60 -20.34 13.32
C ILE A 60 6.91 -20.30 14.66
N GLY A 61 6.03 -21.26 14.89
CA GLY A 61 5.32 -21.44 16.15
C GLY A 61 4.04 -20.66 16.31
N GLU A 62 3.73 -19.71 15.41
CA GLU A 62 2.41 -19.08 15.37
C GLU A 62 1.33 -20.12 15.03
N ILE A 63 0.11 -19.86 15.50
CA ILE A 63 -1.05 -20.71 15.21
C ILE A 63 -2.11 -19.84 14.52
N TRP A 64 -2.60 -20.29 13.37
CA TRP A 64 -3.66 -19.62 12.64
C TRP A 64 -4.76 -20.63 12.25
N CYS A 65 -6.00 -20.35 12.60
CA CYS A 65 -7.14 -21.26 12.40
C CYS A 65 -6.87 -22.70 12.89
N GLY A 66 -6.12 -22.86 13.99
CA GLY A 66 -5.73 -24.17 14.51
C GLY A 66 -4.52 -24.82 13.83
N LEU A 67 -4.01 -24.25 12.75
CA LEU A 67 -2.83 -24.73 12.03
C LEU A 67 -1.58 -24.10 12.59
N LYS A 68 -0.56 -24.90 12.94
CA LYS A 68 0.71 -24.43 13.45
C LYS A 68 1.66 -24.13 12.28
N ILE A 69 2.31 -22.95 12.31
CA ILE A 69 3.32 -22.58 11.33
C ILE A 69 4.67 -23.23 11.70
N ARG A 70 5.25 -23.96 10.75
CA ARG A 70 6.47 -24.73 10.90
C ARG A 70 7.68 -24.07 10.26
N SER A 71 8.86 -24.56 10.59
CA SER A 71 10.09 -24.14 9.93
C SER A 71 10.15 -24.64 8.48
N GLU A 72 10.63 -23.80 7.58
CA GLU A 72 10.88 -24.16 6.18
C GLU A 72 11.86 -25.34 6.03
N LYS A 73 12.74 -25.57 7.03
CA LYS A 73 13.68 -26.70 7.06
C LYS A 73 13.00 -28.07 7.18
N GLU A 74 11.75 -28.07 7.63
CA GLU A 74 10.96 -29.30 7.78
C GLU A 74 10.27 -29.73 6.48
N ILE A 75 10.17 -28.86 5.46
CA ILE A 75 9.39 -29.09 4.26
C ILE A 75 9.84 -30.32 3.48
N GLY A 76 11.16 -30.57 3.41
CA GLY A 76 11.70 -31.74 2.73
C GLY A 76 11.26 -33.06 3.34
N ALA A 77 11.14 -33.14 4.67
CA ALA A 77 10.62 -34.34 5.34
C ALA A 77 9.13 -34.56 5.06
N TYR A 78 8.36 -33.48 4.93
CA TYR A 78 6.95 -33.55 4.57
C TYR A 78 6.69 -34.01 3.13
N ILE A 79 7.53 -33.57 2.21
CA ILE A 79 7.47 -33.98 0.79
C ILE A 79 7.88 -35.45 0.62
N ALA A 80 8.87 -35.90 1.39
CA ALA A 80 9.37 -37.28 1.32
C ALA A 80 8.38 -38.32 1.84
N ASP A 81 7.37 -37.90 2.59
CA ASP A 81 6.32 -38.79 3.07
C ASP A 81 5.31 -39.10 1.94
N ALA A 82 4.96 -40.37 1.75
CA ALA A 82 4.19 -40.85 0.61
C ALA A 82 2.82 -40.19 0.49
N GLY A 83 2.49 -39.67 -0.68
CA GLY A 83 1.20 -39.08 -0.99
C GLY A 83 1.25 -38.09 -2.14
N GLU A 84 0.10 -37.74 -2.70
CA GLU A 84 0.00 -36.65 -3.67
C GLU A 84 0.00 -35.32 -2.94
N HIS A 85 0.72 -34.34 -3.51
CA HIS A 85 0.89 -33.02 -2.93
C HIS A 85 0.18 -31.95 -3.78
N TYR A 86 -0.18 -30.87 -3.11
CA TYR A 86 -0.53 -29.59 -3.69
C TYR A 86 0.26 -28.53 -2.93
N ILE A 87 1.14 -27.82 -3.60
CA ILE A 87 2.05 -26.87 -2.97
C ILE A 87 1.67 -25.46 -3.38
N LEU A 88 1.12 -24.70 -2.44
CA LEU A 88 0.72 -23.32 -2.63
C LEU A 88 1.85 -22.36 -2.26
N ILE A 89 2.24 -21.52 -3.19
CA ILE A 89 3.22 -20.43 -2.99
C ILE A 89 2.55 -19.10 -3.33
N THR A 90 2.41 -18.21 -2.35
CA THR A 90 1.77 -16.91 -2.54
C THR A 90 2.74 -15.71 -2.44
N PRO A 91 3.86 -15.74 -1.68
CA PRO A 91 4.72 -14.59 -1.52
C PRO A 91 5.22 -14.04 -2.86
N LEU A 92 5.11 -12.71 -3.03
CA LEU A 92 5.64 -12.03 -4.21
C LEU A 92 7.17 -12.01 -4.21
N ARG A 93 7.75 -11.76 -3.04
CA ARG A 93 9.21 -11.81 -2.86
C ARG A 93 9.63 -13.25 -2.62
N ASP A 94 10.73 -13.63 -3.23
CA ASP A 94 11.37 -14.94 -3.05
C ASP A 94 10.59 -16.15 -3.61
N TYR A 95 9.46 -15.94 -4.34
CA TYR A 95 8.68 -17.09 -4.84
C TYR A 95 9.51 -17.97 -5.77
N GLN A 96 10.33 -17.40 -6.66
CA GLN A 96 11.20 -18.18 -7.54
C GLN A 96 12.22 -18.99 -6.76
N GLN A 97 12.84 -18.39 -5.74
CA GLN A 97 13.77 -19.09 -4.86
C GLN A 97 13.10 -20.25 -4.12
N ARG A 98 11.83 -20.10 -3.72
CA ARG A 98 11.04 -21.17 -3.10
C ARG A 98 10.74 -22.27 -4.08
N VAL A 99 10.34 -21.95 -5.30
CA VAL A 99 10.15 -22.93 -6.38
C VAL A 99 11.45 -23.69 -6.63
N ASP A 100 12.57 -23.00 -6.81
CA ASP A 100 13.87 -23.61 -7.06
C ASP A 100 14.30 -24.53 -5.91
N SER A 101 14.04 -24.12 -4.66
CA SER A 101 14.32 -24.94 -3.48
C SER A 101 13.55 -26.25 -3.47
N LEU A 102 12.26 -26.22 -3.84
CA LEU A 102 11.42 -27.41 -3.93
C LEU A 102 11.88 -28.34 -5.04
N LEU A 103 12.15 -27.81 -6.24
CA LEU A 103 12.62 -28.58 -7.39
C LEU A 103 14.02 -29.18 -7.16
N ASN A 104 14.84 -28.59 -6.29
CA ASN A 104 16.09 -29.19 -5.84
C ASN A 104 15.89 -30.37 -4.86
N ILE A 105 14.77 -30.39 -4.12
CA ILE A 105 14.42 -31.53 -3.27
C ILE A 105 13.89 -32.69 -4.15
N ASP A 106 12.94 -32.38 -5.03
CA ASP A 106 12.39 -33.34 -5.99
C ASP A 106 11.91 -32.62 -7.25
N ALA A 107 12.54 -32.91 -8.38
CA ALA A 107 12.18 -32.34 -9.68
C ALA A 107 10.80 -32.79 -10.18
N GLY A 108 10.25 -33.89 -9.63
CA GLY A 108 8.89 -34.38 -9.92
C GLY A 108 7.78 -33.47 -9.45
N LEU A 109 8.04 -32.60 -8.48
CA LEU A 109 7.06 -31.66 -7.89
C LEU A 109 6.59 -30.56 -8.83
N LYS A 110 7.16 -30.43 -10.03
CA LYS A 110 6.87 -29.33 -10.94
C LYS A 110 5.37 -29.12 -11.21
N ASN A 111 4.60 -30.18 -11.29
CA ASN A 111 3.17 -30.12 -11.55
C ASN A 111 2.31 -29.93 -10.28
N ASP A 112 2.93 -30.08 -9.11
CA ASP A 112 2.27 -29.92 -7.81
C ASP A 112 2.44 -28.52 -7.21
N ILE A 113 3.32 -27.71 -7.82
CA ILE A 113 3.61 -26.34 -7.39
C ILE A 113 2.69 -25.35 -8.08
N HIS A 114 1.87 -24.68 -7.28
CA HIS A 114 0.92 -23.66 -7.69
C HIS A 114 1.33 -22.30 -7.12
N VAL A 115 1.67 -21.36 -8.00
CA VAL A 115 2.11 -20.01 -7.60
C VAL A 115 1.02 -19.01 -7.87
N PHE A 116 0.48 -18.43 -6.81
CA PHE A 116 -0.53 -17.37 -6.87
C PHE A 116 0.01 -16.11 -6.22
N ASN A 117 0.53 -15.21 -7.01
CA ASN A 117 0.97 -13.89 -6.58
C ASN A 117 0.54 -12.83 -7.62
N ASN A 118 0.81 -11.57 -7.36
CA ASN A 118 0.39 -10.50 -8.28
C ASN A 118 0.95 -10.67 -9.71
N ILE A 119 2.08 -11.33 -9.90
CA ILE A 119 2.63 -11.61 -11.24
C ILE A 119 1.78 -12.66 -11.95
N THR A 120 1.55 -13.80 -11.32
CA THR A 120 0.80 -14.92 -11.90
C THR A 120 -0.68 -14.61 -12.02
N MET A 121 -1.29 -13.99 -11.00
CA MET A 121 -2.72 -13.63 -11.01
C MET A 121 -3.06 -12.49 -11.97
N ASN A 122 -2.12 -11.59 -12.27
CA ASN A 122 -2.32 -10.57 -13.30
C ASN A 122 -2.46 -11.13 -14.72
N THR A 123 -2.08 -12.38 -14.94
CA THR A 123 -2.28 -13.08 -16.21
C THR A 123 -3.62 -13.81 -16.30
N MET A 124 -4.35 -13.92 -15.20
CA MET A 124 -5.66 -14.56 -15.16
C MET A 124 -6.73 -13.68 -15.82
N PRO A 125 -7.76 -14.29 -16.46
CA PRO A 125 -8.87 -13.54 -17.02
C PRO A 125 -9.49 -12.62 -15.97
N ASN A 126 -9.61 -11.36 -16.29
CA ASN A 126 -10.19 -10.38 -15.38
C ASN A 126 -11.57 -9.97 -15.85
N ASN A 127 -12.54 -10.11 -14.97
CA ASN A 127 -13.92 -9.67 -15.19
C ASN A 127 -14.14 -8.21 -14.76
N LEU A 128 -13.09 -7.42 -14.63
CA LEU A 128 -13.22 -6.01 -14.34
C LEU A 128 -13.81 -5.30 -15.57
N VAL A 129 -15.09 -4.99 -15.49
CA VAL A 129 -15.80 -4.31 -16.57
C VAL A 129 -15.58 -2.82 -16.41
N LEU A 130 -15.20 -2.15 -17.51
CA LEU A 130 -15.10 -0.70 -17.53
C LEU A 130 -16.49 -0.09 -17.22
N PRO A 131 -16.59 0.85 -16.27
CA PRO A 131 -17.85 1.52 -15.98
C PRO A 131 -18.49 2.15 -17.22
N GLU A 132 -19.81 2.07 -17.32
CA GLU A 132 -20.54 2.62 -18.45
C GLU A 132 -20.28 4.14 -18.58
N GLY A 133 -20.03 4.61 -19.79
CA GLY A 133 -19.72 6.01 -20.06
C GLY A 133 -18.27 6.42 -19.79
N ALA A 134 -17.45 5.54 -19.21
CA ALA A 134 -16.06 5.86 -18.97
C ALA A 134 -15.25 5.90 -20.29
N ARG A 135 -14.34 6.87 -20.41
CA ARG A 135 -13.38 6.97 -21.51
C ARG A 135 -11.96 7.02 -20.99
N GLU A 136 -11.04 6.47 -21.75
CA GLU A 136 -9.62 6.65 -21.48
C GLU A 136 -9.21 8.11 -21.68
N ILE A 137 -8.40 8.62 -20.76
CA ILE A 137 -7.87 9.99 -20.80
C ILE A 137 -6.35 9.99 -20.85
N SER A 138 -5.78 11.07 -21.38
CA SER A 138 -4.33 11.26 -21.37
C SER A 138 -3.82 11.56 -19.97
N LEU A 139 -2.53 11.26 -19.74
CA LEU A 139 -1.85 11.64 -18.49
C LEU A 139 -2.02 13.12 -18.18
N ARG A 140 -1.91 13.99 -19.20
CA ARG A 140 -2.08 15.43 -18.98
C ARG A 140 -3.50 15.82 -18.55
N GLU A 141 -4.52 15.19 -19.08
CA GLU A 141 -5.90 15.39 -18.60
C GLU A 141 -6.03 14.96 -17.13
N ALA A 142 -5.48 13.81 -16.76
CA ALA A 142 -5.47 13.32 -15.39
C ALA A 142 -4.74 14.29 -14.44
N GLN A 143 -3.56 14.79 -14.82
CA GLN A 143 -2.82 15.81 -14.06
C GLN A 143 -3.66 17.08 -13.83
N LEU A 144 -4.36 17.56 -14.83
CA LEU A 144 -5.21 18.75 -14.71
C LEU A 144 -6.42 18.53 -13.79
N LEU A 145 -6.96 17.32 -13.77
CA LEU A 145 -8.04 16.98 -12.85
C LEU A 145 -7.53 16.86 -11.41
N GLN A 146 -6.36 16.27 -11.20
CA GLN A 146 -5.71 16.22 -9.87
C GLN A 146 -5.32 17.64 -9.39
N LEU A 147 -4.95 18.53 -10.30
CA LEU A 147 -4.65 19.93 -9.96
C LEU A 147 -5.86 20.66 -9.34
N LYS A 148 -7.10 20.30 -9.74
CA LYS A 148 -8.32 20.84 -9.10
C LYS A 148 -8.39 20.41 -7.62
N ILE A 149 -8.05 19.17 -7.33
CA ILE A 149 -7.98 18.67 -5.95
C ILE A 149 -6.92 19.44 -5.16
N LEU A 150 -5.72 19.61 -5.72
CA LEU A 150 -4.62 20.35 -5.08
C LEU A 150 -5.02 21.80 -4.78
N LYS A 151 -5.72 22.47 -5.71
CA LYS A 151 -6.19 23.83 -5.52
C LYS A 151 -7.20 23.92 -4.37
N TRP A 152 -8.20 23.06 -4.38
CA TRP A 152 -9.18 22.98 -3.29
C TRP A 152 -8.50 22.69 -1.95
N PHE A 153 -7.58 21.73 -1.93
CA PHE A 153 -6.82 21.38 -0.72
C PHE A 153 -6.00 22.55 -0.17
N HIS A 154 -5.34 23.29 -1.06
CA HIS A 154 -4.59 24.49 -0.68
C HIS A 154 -5.51 25.53 -0.04
N GLU A 155 -6.62 25.89 -0.72
CA GLU A 155 -7.60 26.87 -0.21
C GLU A 155 -8.15 26.42 1.14
N PHE A 156 -8.50 25.14 1.29
CA PHE A 156 -8.96 24.57 2.56
C PHE A 156 -7.90 24.68 3.66
N CYS A 157 -6.64 24.38 3.36
CA CYS A 157 -5.55 24.51 4.33
C CYS A 157 -5.29 25.95 4.75
N GLU A 158 -5.39 26.91 3.82
CA GLU A 158 -5.26 28.33 4.15
C GLU A 158 -6.42 28.79 5.06
N GLU A 159 -7.66 28.43 4.76
CA GLU A 159 -8.83 28.79 5.54
C GLU A 159 -8.76 28.27 6.99
N HIS A 160 -8.29 27.02 7.14
CA HIS A 160 -8.23 26.37 8.45
C HIS A 160 -6.88 26.50 9.17
N ASN A 161 -5.95 27.27 8.58
CA ASN A 161 -4.58 27.45 9.10
C ASN A 161 -3.89 26.11 9.35
N LEU A 162 -3.84 25.25 8.32
CA LEU A 162 -3.18 23.96 8.32
C LEU A 162 -1.86 24.03 7.55
N ARG A 163 -0.81 23.44 8.11
CA ARG A 163 0.50 23.35 7.45
C ARG A 163 0.52 22.15 6.53
N TYR A 164 1.05 22.33 5.34
CA TYR A 164 1.35 21.27 4.39
C TYR A 164 2.53 21.65 3.51
N TYR A 165 3.11 20.70 2.80
CA TYR A 165 4.22 20.91 1.88
C TYR A 165 4.10 19.96 0.69
N LEU A 166 4.31 20.45 -0.54
CA LEU A 166 4.55 19.58 -1.68
C LEU A 166 5.77 18.69 -1.39
N HIS A 167 5.72 17.44 -1.81
CA HIS A 167 6.78 16.49 -1.51
C HIS A 167 7.12 15.61 -2.71
N PHE A 168 8.10 14.76 -2.58
CA PHE A 168 8.55 13.77 -3.56
C PHE A 168 8.59 14.30 -5.01
N GLY A 169 7.96 13.59 -5.96
CA GLY A 169 7.89 13.97 -7.37
C GLY A 169 7.30 15.34 -7.60
N THR A 170 6.26 15.68 -6.87
CA THR A 170 5.59 16.99 -6.93
C THR A 170 6.51 18.12 -6.52
N LEU A 171 7.35 17.93 -5.48
CA LEU A 171 8.33 18.92 -5.08
C LEU A 171 9.43 19.11 -6.14
N ILE A 172 9.92 18.02 -6.76
CA ILE A 172 10.83 18.12 -7.91
C ILE A 172 10.15 18.89 -9.06
N GLY A 173 8.89 18.59 -9.32
CA GLY A 173 8.07 19.25 -10.31
C GLY A 173 8.03 20.77 -10.10
N ALA A 174 7.69 21.21 -8.90
CA ALA A 174 7.66 22.63 -8.53
C ALA A 174 9.01 23.32 -8.75
N VAL A 175 10.11 22.70 -8.28
CA VAL A 175 11.45 23.30 -8.34
C VAL A 175 12.02 23.30 -9.75
N ARG A 176 11.91 22.21 -10.48
CA ARG A 176 12.60 21.97 -11.77
C ARG A 176 11.74 22.31 -12.98
N HIS A 177 10.43 22.02 -12.92
CA HIS A 177 9.53 22.11 -14.07
C HIS A 177 8.49 23.25 -13.95
N LYS A 178 8.32 23.82 -12.76
CA LYS A 178 7.25 24.76 -12.39
C LYS A 178 5.83 24.17 -12.60
N GLY A 179 5.71 22.86 -12.49
CA GLY A 179 4.52 22.09 -12.71
C GLY A 179 4.83 20.60 -12.58
N PHE A 180 3.99 19.77 -13.11
CA PHE A 180 4.23 18.33 -13.11
C PHE A 180 5.54 17.95 -13.82
N ILE A 181 6.21 16.94 -13.33
CA ILE A 181 7.15 16.19 -14.16
C ILE A 181 6.31 15.56 -15.28
N PRO A 182 6.68 15.70 -16.58
CA PRO A 182 5.78 15.33 -17.69
C PRO A 182 5.29 13.87 -17.71
N TRP A 183 5.98 12.98 -17.01
CA TRP A 183 5.65 11.54 -16.91
C TRP A 183 5.24 11.11 -15.52
N ASP A 184 4.96 12.04 -14.61
CA ASP A 184 4.50 11.78 -13.25
C ASP A 184 2.96 11.70 -13.20
N GLU A 185 2.43 10.80 -12.43
CA GLU A 185 1.00 10.48 -12.45
C GLU A 185 0.24 10.96 -11.23
N ASP A 186 0.94 11.40 -10.19
CA ASP A 186 0.40 11.70 -8.87
C ASP A 186 0.85 13.06 -8.32
N ILE A 187 0.21 13.46 -7.25
CA ILE A 187 0.57 14.62 -6.44
C ILE A 187 0.82 14.13 -5.02
N ASP A 188 2.01 14.40 -4.53
CA ASP A 188 2.45 14.03 -3.19
C ASP A 188 2.53 15.24 -2.26
N ILE A 189 1.93 15.11 -1.08
CA ILE A 189 1.88 16.13 -0.05
C ILE A 189 2.33 15.54 1.28
N THR A 190 3.05 16.32 2.07
CA THR A 190 3.27 16.01 3.48
C THR A 190 2.58 17.02 4.38
N MET A 191 2.04 16.56 5.50
CA MET A 191 1.46 17.40 6.55
C MET A 191 2.07 17.06 7.91
N PRO A 192 2.38 18.06 8.78
CA PRO A 192 2.64 17.77 10.18
C PRO A 192 1.53 16.93 10.81
N ALA A 193 1.87 15.91 11.60
CA ALA A 193 0.89 14.98 12.17
C ALA A 193 -0.28 15.66 12.91
N PRO A 194 -0.08 16.73 13.72
CA PRO A 194 -1.19 17.44 14.32
C PRO A 194 -2.12 18.12 13.31
N ASP A 195 -1.56 18.69 12.22
CA ASP A 195 -2.35 19.30 11.15
C ASP A 195 -3.07 18.24 10.31
N TYR A 196 -2.42 17.13 10.05
CA TYR A 196 -2.99 15.98 9.35
C TYR A 196 -4.22 15.41 10.06
N ILE A 197 -4.11 15.19 11.38
CA ILE A 197 -5.25 14.73 12.21
C ILE A 197 -6.36 15.79 12.26
N LYS A 198 -6.00 17.06 12.37
CA LYS A 198 -6.96 18.18 12.34
C LYS A 198 -7.65 18.26 10.99
N PHE A 199 -6.92 18.08 9.89
CA PHE A 199 -7.46 18.03 8.53
C PHE A 199 -8.57 16.95 8.41
N GLY A 200 -8.26 15.72 8.82
CA GLY A 200 -9.23 14.62 8.75
C GLY A 200 -10.51 14.89 9.56
N LYS A 201 -10.41 15.57 10.71
CA LYS A 201 -11.59 15.95 11.53
C LYS A 201 -12.41 17.08 10.90
N LEU A 202 -11.77 17.98 10.15
CA LEU A 202 -12.42 19.12 9.51
C LEU A 202 -12.91 18.80 8.10
N PHE A 203 -12.48 17.67 7.52
CA PHE A 203 -12.87 17.31 6.16
C PHE A 203 -14.39 17.33 6.00
N PRO A 204 -14.93 18.03 4.99
CA PRO A 204 -16.38 18.22 4.84
C PRO A 204 -17.06 16.88 4.54
N LYS A 205 -18.22 16.65 5.15
CA LYS A 205 -19.03 15.46 4.88
C LYS A 205 -19.66 15.48 3.49
N GLU A 206 -19.99 16.68 3.00
CA GLU A 206 -20.52 16.91 1.66
C GLU A 206 -19.43 17.63 0.86
N CYS A 207 -18.71 16.89 0.04
CA CYS A 207 -17.63 17.38 -0.80
C CYS A 207 -17.62 16.60 -2.11
N GLU A 208 -17.16 17.23 -3.19
CA GLU A 208 -16.92 16.54 -4.47
C GLU A 208 -15.71 15.59 -4.42
N PHE A 209 -14.90 15.70 -3.36
CA PHE A 209 -13.73 14.86 -3.12
C PHE A 209 -13.95 13.95 -1.92
N PHE A 210 -13.26 12.84 -1.93
CA PHE A 210 -13.36 11.80 -0.90
C PHE A 210 -12.06 11.67 -0.13
N TRP A 211 -12.13 11.75 1.22
CA TRP A 211 -10.98 11.51 2.09
C TRP A 211 -10.82 10.02 2.38
N ASN A 212 -10.03 9.34 1.57
CA ASN A 212 -9.67 7.93 1.74
C ASN A 212 -8.48 7.79 2.69
N SER A 213 -8.74 7.56 3.95
CA SER A 213 -7.71 7.48 4.99
C SER A 213 -8.11 6.56 6.11
N VAL A 214 -7.15 5.81 6.64
CA VAL A 214 -7.31 5.05 7.89
C VAL A 214 -7.65 5.95 9.09
N PHE A 215 -7.41 7.25 8.97
CA PHE A 215 -7.70 8.25 10.00
C PHE A 215 -9.02 9.01 9.75
N ASN A 216 -9.82 8.57 8.80
CA ASN A 216 -11.14 9.11 8.55
C ASN A 216 -12.19 8.37 9.39
N GLU A 217 -12.55 8.95 10.52
CA GLU A 217 -13.56 8.38 11.44
C GLU A 217 -14.99 8.35 10.84
N GLN A 218 -15.21 8.95 9.67
CA GLN A 218 -16.51 9.00 9.00
C GLN A 218 -16.69 7.85 8.00
N LEU A 219 -15.63 7.10 7.70
CA LEU A 219 -15.72 5.96 6.80
C LEU A 219 -16.47 4.79 7.49
N GLU A 220 -17.43 4.24 6.76
CA GLU A 220 -18.06 2.97 7.15
C GLU A 220 -17.12 1.81 6.88
N ASP A 221 -16.43 1.86 5.73
CA ASP A 221 -15.44 0.88 5.29
C ASP A 221 -14.02 1.41 5.45
N LEU A 222 -13.14 0.60 6.01
CA LEU A 222 -11.76 0.98 6.22
C LEU A 222 -10.94 0.87 4.92
N PRO A 223 -10.04 1.83 4.63
CA PRO A 223 -9.22 1.78 3.44
C PRO A 223 -8.21 0.64 3.48
N ILE A 224 -7.88 0.11 2.31
CA ILE A 224 -6.92 -0.98 2.13
C ILE A 224 -5.51 -0.56 2.55
N SER A 225 -5.15 0.67 2.24
CA SER A 225 -3.81 1.22 2.46
C SER A 225 -3.78 2.14 3.66
N THR A 226 -2.65 2.18 4.34
CA THR A 226 -2.36 3.21 5.33
C THR A 226 -1.96 4.55 4.68
N LEU A 227 -1.72 4.56 3.38
CA LEU A 227 -1.54 5.77 2.61
C LEU A 227 -2.89 6.50 2.49
N SER A 228 -2.90 7.76 2.85
CA SER A 228 -4.09 8.58 2.77
C SER A 228 -4.14 9.38 1.49
N LYS A 229 -5.33 9.46 0.91
CA LYS A 229 -5.59 10.15 -0.36
C LYS A 229 -6.81 11.05 -0.26
N ILE A 230 -6.77 12.16 -1.00
CA ILE A 230 -8.00 12.84 -1.40
C ILE A 230 -8.26 12.41 -2.84
N GLU A 231 -9.33 11.69 -3.05
CA GLU A 231 -9.69 11.09 -4.35
C GLU A 231 -10.83 11.85 -5.01
N ASN A 232 -10.83 11.83 -6.33
CA ASN A 232 -11.98 12.19 -7.14
C ASN A 232 -12.47 10.92 -7.86
N GLU A 233 -13.74 10.55 -7.66
CA GLU A 233 -14.32 9.36 -8.27
C GLU A 233 -14.51 9.48 -9.79
N ASP A 234 -14.48 10.71 -10.32
CA ASP A 234 -14.58 10.96 -11.77
C ASP A 234 -13.31 10.54 -12.53
N ILE A 235 -12.17 10.40 -11.82
CA ILE A 235 -10.90 9.95 -12.39
C ILE A 235 -10.50 8.67 -11.70
N PHE A 236 -10.32 7.63 -12.47
CA PHE A 236 -9.98 6.35 -11.90
C PHE A 236 -9.03 5.57 -12.79
N THR A 237 -8.33 4.65 -12.17
CA THR A 237 -7.43 3.72 -12.84
C THR A 237 -7.66 2.32 -12.30
N GLU A 238 -7.16 1.34 -13.03
CA GLU A 238 -7.13 -0.01 -12.53
C GLU A 238 -6.06 -0.15 -11.46
N TYR A 239 -6.48 -0.39 -10.23
CA TYR A 239 -5.59 -0.70 -9.14
C TYR A 239 -5.23 -2.18 -9.16
N ARG A 240 -3.96 -2.46 -9.40
CA ARG A 240 -3.41 -3.81 -9.45
C ARG A 240 -2.68 -4.15 -8.16
N PHE A 241 -3.36 -4.00 -7.04
CA PHE A 241 -2.82 -4.47 -5.78
C PHE A 241 -3.18 -5.93 -5.59
N PHE A 242 -2.17 -6.70 -5.41
CA PHE A 242 -2.30 -8.12 -5.16
C PHE A 242 -3.23 -8.44 -3.97
N PRO A 243 -4.19 -9.33 -4.13
CA PRO A 243 -4.57 -10.12 -5.30
C PRO A 243 -5.71 -9.50 -6.13
N MET A 244 -5.76 -8.21 -6.19
CA MET A 244 -6.93 -7.44 -6.55
C MET A 244 -6.70 -6.61 -7.79
N ARG A 245 -7.63 -6.74 -8.74
CA ARG A 245 -7.85 -5.74 -9.76
C ARG A 245 -9.17 -5.05 -9.43
N ALA A 246 -9.12 -3.77 -9.19
CA ALA A 246 -10.27 -2.97 -8.84
C ALA A 246 -10.14 -1.58 -9.46
N TRP A 247 -11.24 -0.90 -9.68
CA TRP A 247 -11.20 0.51 -9.98
C TRP A 247 -10.89 1.28 -8.69
N THR A 248 -9.95 2.21 -8.75
CA THR A 248 -9.64 3.13 -7.66
C THR A 248 -9.63 4.55 -8.14
N GLY A 249 -10.16 5.45 -7.35
CA GLY A 249 -10.07 6.87 -7.61
C GLY A 249 -8.62 7.35 -7.69
N MET A 250 -8.36 8.33 -8.52
CA MET A 250 -7.10 9.04 -8.54
C MET A 250 -7.22 10.36 -7.77
N GLY A 251 -6.14 10.80 -7.20
CA GLY A 251 -6.15 11.99 -6.40
C GLY A 251 -4.77 12.43 -5.92
N ILE A 252 -4.71 13.03 -4.75
CA ILE A 252 -3.46 13.48 -4.13
C ILE A 252 -3.14 12.62 -2.91
N ASP A 253 -1.88 12.24 -2.79
CA ASP A 253 -1.37 11.42 -1.69
C ASP A 253 -0.91 12.32 -0.53
N ILE A 254 -1.35 12.00 0.69
CA ILE A 254 -1.01 12.79 1.88
C ILE A 254 -0.30 11.94 2.92
N PHE A 255 0.93 12.33 3.23
CA PHE A 255 1.82 11.65 4.17
C PHE A 255 1.93 12.44 5.47
N PRO A 256 1.67 11.83 6.63
CA PRO A 256 1.89 12.49 7.91
C PRO A 256 3.37 12.59 8.24
N LEU A 257 3.83 13.79 8.61
CA LEU A 257 5.15 14.05 9.20
C LEU A 257 5.02 14.05 10.72
N CYS A 258 5.65 13.13 11.40
CA CYS A 258 5.65 13.05 12.86
C CYS A 258 7.03 13.38 13.45
N GLY A 259 7.06 13.68 14.73
CA GLY A 259 8.31 13.78 15.49
C GLY A 259 9.02 12.42 15.52
N TYR A 260 10.35 12.45 15.59
CA TYR A 260 11.19 11.26 15.73
C TYR A 260 12.13 11.42 16.93
N PRO A 261 12.53 10.31 17.56
CA PRO A 261 13.48 10.35 18.67
C PRO A 261 14.83 10.94 18.20
N LYS A 262 15.63 11.38 19.16
CA LYS A 262 16.94 12.01 18.89
C LYS A 262 17.98 10.98 18.47
N GLU A 263 18.02 9.85 19.16
CA GLU A 263 19.04 8.83 18.98
C GLU A 263 18.75 7.92 17.77
N THR A 264 19.75 7.70 16.90
CA THR A 264 19.60 6.93 15.67
C THR A 264 19.08 5.52 15.91
N LYS A 265 19.51 4.85 16.99
CA LYS A 265 19.03 3.50 17.32
C LYS A 265 17.53 3.50 17.63
N GLU A 266 17.06 4.49 18.35
CA GLU A 266 15.64 4.65 18.67
C GLU A 266 14.83 5.01 17.42
N GLN A 267 15.39 5.81 16.50
CA GLN A 267 14.77 6.12 15.21
C GLN A 267 14.50 4.87 14.39
N VAL A 268 15.50 3.96 14.31
CA VAL A 268 15.35 2.68 13.60
C VAL A 268 14.25 1.83 14.24
N THR A 269 14.25 1.71 15.57
CA THR A 269 13.23 0.95 16.30
C THR A 269 11.84 1.54 16.08
N PHE A 270 11.73 2.86 16.15
CA PHE A 270 10.45 3.56 15.94
C PHE A 270 9.93 3.38 14.51
N ARG A 271 10.82 3.43 13.49
CA ARG A 271 10.44 3.14 12.12
C ARG A 271 9.98 1.68 11.93
N GLN A 272 10.66 0.75 12.55
CA GLN A 272 10.27 -0.67 12.52
C GLN A 272 8.88 -0.87 13.16
N GLU A 273 8.55 -0.12 14.20
CA GLU A 273 7.23 -0.15 14.81
C GLU A 273 6.14 0.39 13.88
N PHE A 274 6.38 1.48 13.12
CA PHE A 274 5.47 1.91 12.05
C PHE A 274 5.23 0.81 11.02
N MET A 275 6.30 0.21 10.51
CA MET A 275 6.20 -0.88 9.52
C MET A 275 5.44 -2.09 10.08
N TYR A 276 5.62 -2.39 11.35
CA TYR A 276 4.88 -3.46 12.02
C TYR A 276 3.37 -3.16 12.01
N TRP A 277 2.97 -1.96 12.40
CA TRP A 277 1.54 -1.60 12.45
C TRP A 277 0.91 -1.45 11.05
N GLU A 278 1.66 -1.01 10.05
CA GLU A 278 1.23 -1.06 8.64
C GLU A 278 0.96 -2.51 8.18
N ASN A 279 1.82 -3.44 8.57
CA ASN A 279 1.62 -4.86 8.28
C ASN A 279 0.40 -5.43 9.03
N VAL A 280 0.26 -5.10 10.32
CA VAL A 280 -0.91 -5.51 11.13
C VAL A 280 -2.20 -4.96 10.50
N TRP A 281 -2.21 -3.69 10.08
CA TRP A 281 -3.34 -3.11 9.36
C TRP A 281 -3.67 -3.92 8.12
N SER A 282 -2.71 -4.13 7.26
CA SER A 282 -2.89 -4.90 6.03
C SER A 282 -3.40 -6.32 6.27
N GLU A 283 -2.92 -6.98 7.33
CA GLU A 283 -3.31 -8.35 7.66
C GLU A 283 -4.70 -8.46 8.30
N GLN A 284 -5.10 -7.46 9.06
CA GLN A 284 -6.37 -7.49 9.81
C GLN A 284 -7.52 -6.80 9.07
N VAL A 285 -7.21 -5.77 8.30
CA VAL A 285 -8.22 -4.97 7.61
C VAL A 285 -8.41 -5.41 6.16
N VAL A 286 -7.32 -5.69 5.45
CA VAL A 286 -7.41 -6.02 4.02
C VAL A 286 -8.02 -7.39 3.78
N LEU A 287 -7.74 -8.37 4.64
CA LEU A 287 -8.22 -9.75 4.44
C LEU A 287 -8.68 -10.46 5.72
N PRO A 288 -9.35 -9.85 6.65
CA PRO A 288 -10.07 -10.62 7.64
C PRO A 288 -11.35 -11.15 7.02
N TYR A 289 -11.66 -12.40 7.28
CA TYR A 289 -12.93 -13.01 6.85
C TYR A 289 -13.92 -12.91 8.00
N GLY A 290 -15.02 -12.24 7.77
CA GLY A 290 -16.07 -12.07 8.74
C GLY A 290 -16.95 -10.84 8.42
N THR A 291 -18.11 -10.76 9.05
CA THR A 291 -19.15 -9.76 8.76
C THR A 291 -18.78 -8.33 9.18
N ASP A 292 -17.87 -8.16 10.17
CA ASP A 292 -17.52 -6.84 10.73
C ASP A 292 -16.07 -6.42 10.39
N ARG A 293 -15.48 -7.06 9.44
CA ARG A 293 -14.04 -6.96 9.13
C ARG A 293 -13.57 -5.56 8.75
N TYR A 294 -14.42 -4.76 8.12
CA TYR A 294 -14.06 -3.40 7.66
C TYR A 294 -14.60 -2.30 8.58
N SER A 295 -15.18 -2.67 9.69
CA SER A 295 -15.77 -1.70 10.62
C SER A 295 -14.69 -1.05 11.48
N LEU A 296 -14.68 0.28 11.54
CA LEU A 296 -13.86 1.03 12.48
C LEU A 296 -14.10 0.60 13.93
N LYS A 297 -15.35 0.23 14.25
CA LYS A 297 -15.72 -0.27 15.59
C LYS A 297 -14.92 -1.52 15.96
N THR A 298 -14.79 -2.47 15.02
CA THR A 298 -14.04 -3.72 15.22
C THR A 298 -12.55 -3.48 15.36
N HIS A 299 -12.03 -2.48 14.63
CA HIS A 299 -10.59 -2.15 14.59
C HIS A 299 -10.20 -0.94 15.44
N LYS A 300 -11.08 -0.48 16.31
CA LYS A 300 -10.87 0.73 17.13
C LYS A 300 -9.53 0.75 17.86
N LYS A 301 -9.13 -0.36 18.46
CA LYS A 301 -7.86 -0.45 19.20
C LYS A 301 -6.64 -0.31 18.26
N LEU A 302 -6.74 -0.86 17.06
CA LEU A 302 -5.69 -0.72 16.06
C LEU A 302 -5.59 0.72 15.58
N PHE A 303 -6.71 1.35 15.27
CA PHE A 303 -6.79 2.75 14.92
C PHE A 303 -6.23 3.66 16.03
N GLU A 304 -6.61 3.46 17.28
CA GLU A 304 -6.08 4.20 18.43
C GLU A 304 -4.57 4.04 18.55
N LYS A 305 -4.04 2.83 18.29
CA LYS A 305 -2.60 2.57 18.31
C LYS A 305 -1.87 3.28 17.18
N MET A 306 -2.43 3.27 15.98
CA MET A 306 -1.84 3.97 14.83
C MET A 306 -1.82 5.50 15.05
N ASN A 307 -2.87 6.06 15.64
CA ASN A 307 -2.90 7.47 16.04
C ASN A 307 -1.87 7.79 17.12
N GLU A 308 -1.76 6.93 18.15
CA GLU A 308 -0.73 7.08 19.20
C GLU A 308 0.68 7.13 18.60
N MET A 309 0.95 6.28 17.62
CA MET A 309 2.25 6.27 16.93
C MET A 309 2.57 7.60 16.24
N LEU A 310 1.60 8.20 15.53
CA LEU A 310 1.80 9.49 14.86
C LEU A 310 2.08 10.64 15.85
N MET A 311 1.51 10.55 17.04
CA MET A 311 1.60 11.61 18.05
C MET A 311 2.58 11.33 19.18
N ARG A 312 3.29 10.19 19.15
CA ARG A 312 4.19 9.75 20.24
C ARG A 312 5.33 10.73 20.51
N TYR A 313 5.92 11.24 19.43
CA TYR A 313 6.89 12.32 19.50
C TYR A 313 6.26 13.56 18.88
N ASP A 314 6.18 14.62 19.68
CA ASP A 314 5.55 15.87 19.24
C ASP A 314 6.32 16.48 18.06
N TYR A 315 5.61 16.73 16.95
CA TYR A 315 6.21 17.30 15.73
C TYR A 315 6.83 18.66 15.97
N ASP A 316 6.19 19.51 16.78
CA ASP A 316 6.60 20.91 16.93
C ASP A 316 7.85 21.08 17.81
N THR A 317 8.05 20.16 18.77
CA THR A 317 9.16 20.22 19.74
C THR A 317 10.32 19.26 19.40
N SER A 318 10.14 18.29 18.50
CA SER A 318 11.19 17.36 18.11
C SER A 318 12.28 18.03 17.27
N GLU A 319 13.54 17.68 17.49
CA GLU A 319 14.67 18.10 16.63
C GLU A 319 14.67 17.36 15.28
N ASN A 320 14.15 16.15 15.27
CA ASN A 320 14.02 15.28 14.10
C ASN A 320 12.56 14.98 13.80
N ILE A 321 12.25 14.89 12.53
CA ILE A 321 10.95 14.50 12.01
C ILE A 321 11.10 13.44 10.92
N GLY A 322 10.04 12.76 10.61
CA GLY A 322 10.03 11.80 9.49
C GLY A 322 8.63 11.45 9.08
N ILE A 323 8.51 10.79 7.94
CA ILE A 323 7.24 10.29 7.47
C ILE A 323 6.82 9.11 8.34
N GLY A 324 5.59 9.12 8.82
CA GLY A 324 5.00 8.06 9.64
C GLY A 324 4.57 6.87 8.80
N TYR A 325 3.37 6.91 8.25
CA TYR A 325 2.83 5.85 7.40
C TYR A 325 3.06 6.17 5.92
N PHE A 326 3.62 5.19 5.20
CA PHE A 326 3.94 5.31 3.78
C PHE A 326 3.05 4.47 2.87
N GLY A 327 2.38 3.47 3.43
CA GLY A 327 1.96 2.36 2.61
C GLY A 327 3.15 1.46 2.21
N ARG A 328 2.87 0.35 1.53
CA ARG A 328 3.88 -0.71 1.28
C ARG A 328 4.94 -0.41 0.21
N PHE A 329 4.77 0.62 -0.62
CA PHE A 329 5.45 0.70 -1.92
C PHE A 329 6.26 1.97 -2.16
N TYR A 330 6.46 2.81 -1.16
CA TYR A 330 7.16 4.07 -1.38
C TYR A 330 8.69 3.95 -1.44
N PRO A 331 9.32 4.82 -2.25
CA PRO A 331 10.76 4.82 -2.40
C PRO A 331 11.44 5.06 -1.06
N GLN A 332 12.51 4.31 -0.81
CA GLN A 332 13.34 4.55 0.36
C GLN A 332 14.32 5.69 0.06
N PRO A 333 14.60 6.58 1.04
CA PRO A 333 15.66 7.57 0.91
C PRO A 333 17.01 6.91 0.61
N ARG A 334 17.92 7.61 -0.04
CA ARG A 334 19.22 7.06 -0.43
C ARG A 334 20.05 6.56 0.75
N ASP A 335 19.92 7.20 1.90
CA ASP A 335 20.61 6.78 3.15
C ASP A 335 19.82 5.76 3.97
N GLY A 336 18.70 5.26 3.45
CA GLY A 336 17.83 4.30 4.10
C GLY A 336 17.05 4.85 5.30
N SER A 337 17.10 6.15 5.58
CA SER A 337 16.45 6.78 6.71
C SER A 337 15.41 7.82 6.29
N VAL A 338 14.16 7.62 6.72
CA VAL A 338 13.08 8.59 6.51
C VAL A 338 13.18 9.82 7.41
N VAL A 339 14.15 9.85 8.33
CA VAL A 339 14.30 10.89 9.34
C VAL A 339 15.03 12.09 8.76
N MET A 340 14.50 13.28 9.03
CA MET A 340 14.99 14.56 8.56
C MET A 340 15.09 15.55 9.72
N PRO A 341 16.06 16.50 9.69
CA PRO A 341 16.09 17.60 10.64
C PRO A 341 14.83 18.46 10.54
N LYS A 342 14.19 18.75 11.69
CA LYS A 342 12.99 19.60 11.77
C LYS A 342 13.20 20.98 11.14
N LYS A 343 14.41 21.53 11.25
CA LYS A 343 14.76 22.85 10.68
C LYS A 343 14.52 22.97 9.18
N TRP A 344 14.48 21.85 8.43
CA TRP A 344 14.14 21.89 7.00
C TRP A 344 12.67 22.22 6.75
N TYR A 345 11.83 22.08 7.77
CA TYR A 345 10.37 22.29 7.74
C TYR A 345 9.89 23.37 8.73
N GLU A 346 10.81 24.17 9.29
CA GLU A 346 10.44 25.24 10.24
C GLU A 346 9.56 26.31 9.61
N GLN A 347 9.75 26.56 8.33
CA GLN A 347 8.98 27.52 7.56
C GLN A 347 8.58 26.92 6.21
N SER A 348 7.47 27.40 5.68
CA SER A 348 7.11 27.17 4.28
C SER A 348 7.43 28.40 3.43
N ILE A 349 7.81 28.15 2.20
CA ILE A 349 7.85 29.17 1.15
C ILE A 349 6.87 28.80 0.05
N LEU A 350 6.42 29.81 -0.70
CA LEU A 350 5.53 29.59 -1.83
C LEU A 350 6.37 29.39 -3.11
N MET A 351 6.10 28.28 -3.81
CA MET A 351 6.75 27.94 -5.08
C MET A 351 5.70 27.78 -6.17
N GLU A 352 6.03 28.21 -7.38
CA GLU A 352 5.15 28.06 -8.55
C GLU A 352 4.99 26.57 -8.93
N PHE A 353 3.75 26.16 -9.14
CA PHE A 353 3.39 24.86 -9.69
C PHE A 353 2.12 25.03 -10.55
N GLU A 354 2.20 24.74 -11.86
CA GLU A 354 1.08 24.88 -12.81
C GLU A 354 0.42 26.28 -12.80
N GLY A 355 1.24 27.34 -12.66
CA GLY A 355 0.78 28.73 -12.70
C GLY A 355 0.21 29.28 -11.38
N GLU A 356 0.04 28.44 -10.37
CA GLU A 356 -0.37 28.81 -9.01
C GLU A 356 0.81 28.66 -8.04
N LYS A 357 0.64 29.09 -6.79
CA LYS A 357 1.70 28.99 -5.76
C LYS A 357 1.28 28.10 -4.62
N TYR A 358 2.09 27.12 -4.32
CA TYR A 358 1.86 26.15 -3.25
C TYR A 358 3.00 26.13 -2.25
N ARG A 359 2.74 25.61 -1.05
CA ARG A 359 3.72 25.57 0.04
C ARG A 359 4.73 24.45 -0.17
N ILE A 360 6.00 24.79 -0.07
CA ILE A 360 7.12 23.84 0.02
C ILE A 360 7.93 24.09 1.27
N PRO A 361 8.70 23.13 1.80
CA PRO A 361 9.54 23.37 2.97
C PRO A 361 10.69 24.31 2.64
N ILE A 362 11.10 25.16 3.59
CA ILE A 362 12.25 26.07 3.41
C ILE A 362 13.54 25.32 3.06
N GLY A 363 13.71 24.10 3.59
CA GLY A 363 14.86 23.21 3.31
C GLY A 363 14.58 22.24 2.14
N TYR A 364 13.85 22.66 1.12
CA TYR A 364 13.47 21.81 -0.01
C TYR A 364 14.67 21.18 -0.73
N ASP A 365 15.77 21.91 -0.84
CA ASP A 365 16.98 21.43 -1.53
C ASP A 365 17.62 20.26 -0.77
N GLU A 366 17.72 20.35 0.55
CA GLU A 366 18.23 19.29 1.41
C GLU A 366 17.29 18.08 1.39
N VAL A 367 15.98 18.31 1.44
CA VAL A 367 14.97 17.26 1.33
C VAL A 367 15.13 16.51 0.01
N LEU A 368 15.18 17.22 -1.12
CA LEU A 368 15.31 16.61 -2.43
C LEU A 368 16.64 15.86 -2.61
N LYS A 369 17.74 16.44 -2.12
CA LYS A 369 19.05 15.77 -2.14
C LYS A 369 19.07 14.49 -1.32
N LYS A 370 18.40 14.47 -0.16
CA LYS A 370 18.30 13.29 0.67
C LYS A 370 17.56 12.15 -0.04
N TRP A 371 16.45 12.45 -0.73
CA TRP A 371 15.64 11.44 -1.40
C TRP A 371 16.18 11.04 -2.77
N TYR A 372 16.64 11.99 -3.57
CA TYR A 372 16.95 11.79 -4.99
C TYR A 372 18.41 12.08 -5.37
N GLY A 373 19.19 12.71 -4.50
CA GLY A 373 20.57 13.15 -4.79
C GLY A 373 20.60 14.33 -5.74
N ASP A 374 21.20 14.20 -6.91
CA ASP A 374 21.18 15.25 -7.94
C ASP A 374 19.84 15.24 -8.69
N TYR A 375 18.80 15.75 -8.03
CA TYR A 375 17.43 15.80 -8.55
C TYR A 375 17.25 16.77 -9.72
N MET A 376 18.21 17.68 -9.94
CA MET A 376 18.20 18.59 -11.09
C MET A 376 18.60 17.87 -12.38
N GLN A 377 19.37 16.79 -12.30
CA GLN A 377 19.67 15.93 -13.42
C GLN A 377 18.43 15.16 -13.86
N LEU A 378 18.09 15.27 -15.13
CA LEU A 378 17.02 14.48 -15.71
C LEU A 378 17.44 13.00 -15.82
N PRO A 379 16.54 12.05 -15.55
CA PRO A 379 16.84 10.64 -15.80
C PRO A 379 17.09 10.37 -17.30
N PRO A 380 17.69 9.23 -17.67
CA PRO A 380 17.78 8.79 -19.06
C PRO A 380 16.44 8.88 -19.80
N VAL A 381 16.46 9.11 -21.11
CA VAL A 381 15.23 9.34 -21.89
C VAL A 381 14.28 8.14 -21.81
N GLU A 382 14.84 6.93 -21.79
CA GLU A 382 14.12 5.67 -21.65
C GLU A 382 13.37 5.53 -20.31
N ASP A 383 13.83 6.23 -19.28
CA ASP A 383 13.20 6.24 -17.95
C ASP A 383 12.15 7.37 -17.78
N ARG A 384 12.01 8.24 -18.78
CA ARG A 384 11.04 9.36 -18.80
C ARG A 384 9.68 8.90 -19.30
N VAL A 385 9.21 7.82 -18.74
CA VAL A 385 7.91 7.23 -19.07
C VAL A 385 7.12 7.03 -17.77
N SER A 386 5.81 7.11 -17.87
CA SER A 386 4.92 6.72 -16.78
C SER A 386 5.22 5.27 -16.38
N LYS A 387 5.58 5.06 -15.11
CA LYS A 387 6.15 3.79 -14.63
C LYS A 387 5.08 2.75 -14.29
N GLY A 388 4.13 2.56 -15.15
CA GLY A 388 3.39 1.31 -15.10
C GLY A 388 2.03 1.37 -14.48
N HIS A 389 1.40 2.47 -14.57
CA HIS A 389 0.00 2.51 -14.23
C HIS A 389 -0.84 2.04 -15.42
N SER A 390 -1.95 1.43 -15.09
CA SER A 390 -2.99 1.06 -16.02
C SER A 390 -3.50 2.31 -16.74
N PRO A 391 -4.18 2.16 -17.86
CA PRO A 391 -4.86 3.29 -18.48
C PRO A 391 -5.70 4.07 -17.46
N ILE A 392 -5.72 5.39 -17.61
CA ILE A 392 -6.49 6.28 -16.76
C ILE A 392 -7.81 6.57 -17.46
N TYR A 393 -8.89 6.56 -16.71
CA TYR A 393 -10.24 6.76 -17.21
C TYR A 393 -10.93 7.90 -16.51
N SER A 394 -11.94 8.50 -17.18
CA SER A 394 -12.84 9.49 -16.62
C SER A 394 -14.26 9.22 -17.06
N HIS A 395 -15.22 9.61 -16.23
CA HIS A 395 -16.65 9.65 -16.57
C HIS A 395 -17.05 10.87 -17.40
N HIS A 396 -16.14 11.83 -17.60
CA HIS A 396 -16.37 13.09 -18.32
C HIS A 396 -15.47 13.29 -19.52
#